data_9c9f4e7c969903eda52776bac0605d1b
#
_entry.id   9c9f4e7c969903eda52776bac0605d1b
#
_cell.length_a   1.000
_cell.length_b   1.000
_cell.length_c   1.000
_cell.angle_alpha   90.00
_cell.angle_beta   90.00
_cell.angle_gamma   90.00
#
_symmetry.space_group_name_H-M   'P 1'
#
loop_
_entity.id
_entity.type
_entity.pdbx_description
1 polymer ?
#
loop_
_entity_poly.entity_id
_entity_poly.type
_entity_poly.pdbx_seq_one_letter_code
_entity_poly.pdbx_strand_id
1 'polypeptide(L)'
;DALLTSARPDAVRAAIAAGKHVYCEKPIAPDLETALELLGLAREAGVKHGVVQDKLFLPGLLKLADLVRDGFFGRILSVRGEFGYWVFPGPEPPAQRPSWNYRREDGGGVIVDMFCHWRYVLDNLFGPVRTVNALGATHMPTRYDEQGDPYDATAEDAAYAQFELDGGVVVQLNSSWCTRVDRDELIAVQRALCVA
;
A
#
# COMPACT_ATOMS: atom_id res chain seq x y z
N ASP A 1 15.44 23.37 -4.96
CA ASP A 1 14.74 23.07 -3.71
C ASP A 1 13.63 22.06 -3.96
N ALA A 2 13.38 21.16 -3.02
CA ALA A 2 12.36 20.13 -3.10
C ALA A 2 11.46 20.18 -1.86
N LEU A 3 10.20 19.77 -2.03
CA LEU A 3 9.24 19.58 -0.96
C LEU A 3 9.02 18.10 -0.73
N LEU A 4 9.20 17.65 0.51
CA LEU A 4 8.68 16.37 1.01
C LEU A 4 7.34 16.67 1.70
N THR A 5 6.26 16.04 1.27
CA THR A 5 4.92 16.28 1.83
C THR A 5 4.17 14.98 2.05
N SER A 6 3.25 14.98 3.02
CA SER A 6 2.21 13.96 3.13
C SER A 6 1.30 13.99 1.90
N ALA A 7 0.49 12.94 1.70
CA ALA A 7 -0.45 12.81 0.57
C ALA A 7 -1.57 13.88 0.62
N ARG A 8 -1.22 15.13 0.40
CA ARG A 8 -2.11 16.30 0.41
C ARG A 8 -2.04 17.00 -0.94
N PRO A 9 -3.00 16.80 -1.84
CA PRO A 9 -3.01 17.37 -3.18
C PRO A 9 -2.76 18.88 -3.21
N ASP A 10 -3.34 19.63 -2.27
CA ASP A 10 -3.20 21.09 -2.22
C ASP A 10 -1.75 21.55 -1.95
N ALA A 11 -1.05 20.84 -1.06
CA ALA A 11 0.37 21.13 -0.80
C ALA A 11 1.24 20.80 -2.02
N VAL A 12 0.91 19.71 -2.74
CA VAL A 12 1.58 19.33 -3.99
C VAL A 12 1.35 20.38 -5.08
N ARG A 13 0.10 20.84 -5.29
CA ARG A 13 -0.21 21.92 -6.24
C ARG A 13 0.55 23.19 -5.93
N ALA A 14 0.56 23.62 -4.67
CA ALA A 14 1.27 24.82 -4.24
C ALA A 14 2.78 24.72 -4.49
N ALA A 15 3.39 23.56 -4.23
CA ALA A 15 4.80 23.33 -4.48
C ALA A 15 5.14 23.38 -5.98
N ILE A 16 4.34 22.71 -6.81
CA ILE A 16 4.50 22.73 -8.27
C ILE A 16 4.38 24.18 -8.81
N ALA A 17 3.35 24.91 -8.39
CA ALA A 17 3.15 26.31 -8.77
C ALA A 17 4.32 27.21 -8.36
N ALA A 18 4.99 26.89 -7.26
CA ALA A 18 6.21 27.58 -6.82
C ALA A 18 7.51 27.07 -7.51
N GLY A 19 7.40 26.23 -8.52
CA GLY A 19 8.54 25.65 -9.26
C GLY A 19 9.41 24.70 -8.42
N LYS A 20 8.86 24.11 -7.35
CA LYS A 20 9.59 23.19 -6.49
C LYS A 20 9.48 21.75 -6.97
N HIS A 21 10.55 20.98 -6.81
CA HIS A 21 10.49 19.55 -6.97
C HIS A 21 9.66 18.92 -5.85
N VAL A 22 8.93 17.85 -6.13
CA VAL A 22 8.00 17.23 -5.17
C VAL A 22 8.36 15.77 -4.95
N TYR A 23 8.44 15.36 -3.68
CA TYR A 23 8.49 13.96 -3.27
C TYR A 23 7.39 13.74 -2.23
N CYS A 24 6.36 12.98 -2.59
CA CYS A 24 5.11 12.88 -1.85
C CYS A 24 4.96 11.50 -1.20
N GLU A 25 4.34 11.46 -0.02
CA GLU A 25 3.88 10.21 0.58
C GLU A 25 2.80 9.54 -0.28
N LYS A 26 2.70 8.24 -0.11
CA LYS A 26 1.66 7.41 -0.71
C LYS A 26 0.35 7.49 0.14
N PRO A 27 -0.80 7.31 -0.48
CA PRO A 27 -1.06 7.35 -1.92
C PRO A 27 -0.88 8.77 -2.48
N ILE A 28 -0.55 8.88 -3.76
CA ILE A 28 -0.28 10.20 -4.39
C ILE A 28 -1.48 11.15 -4.31
N ALA A 29 -2.69 10.62 -4.37
CA ALA A 29 -3.96 11.34 -4.32
C ALA A 29 -5.10 10.42 -3.85
N PRO A 30 -6.24 10.96 -3.44
CA PRO A 30 -7.39 10.17 -3.01
C PRO A 30 -8.07 9.42 -4.18
N ASP A 31 -7.91 9.91 -5.41
CA ASP A 31 -8.53 9.36 -6.61
C ASP A 31 -7.63 9.52 -7.85
N LEU A 32 -8.01 8.81 -8.92
CA LEU A 32 -7.25 8.80 -10.18
C LEU A 32 -7.24 10.15 -10.87
N GLU A 33 -8.35 10.89 -10.85
CA GLU A 33 -8.48 12.20 -11.53
C GLU A 33 -7.50 13.20 -10.94
N THR A 34 -7.48 13.32 -9.61
CA THR A 34 -6.53 14.16 -8.88
C THR A 34 -5.07 13.72 -9.13
N ALA A 35 -4.81 12.41 -9.17
CA ALA A 35 -3.46 11.92 -9.46
C ALA A 35 -2.98 12.30 -10.86
N LEU A 36 -3.83 12.20 -11.87
CA LEU A 36 -3.52 12.56 -13.25
C LEU A 36 -3.35 14.08 -13.42
N GLU A 37 -4.18 14.88 -12.75
CA GLU A 37 -4.03 16.33 -12.69
C GLU A 37 -2.65 16.73 -12.14
N LEU A 38 -2.27 16.21 -10.96
CA LEU A 38 -0.98 16.52 -10.35
C LEU A 38 0.21 16.12 -11.23
N LEU A 39 0.10 14.97 -11.92
CA LEU A 39 1.10 14.54 -12.88
C LEU A 39 1.22 15.49 -14.07
N GLY A 40 0.07 15.97 -14.61
CA GLY A 40 0.02 16.97 -15.68
C GLY A 40 0.70 18.26 -15.26
N LEU A 41 0.31 18.83 -14.12
CA LEU A 41 0.89 20.05 -13.57
C LEU A 41 2.41 19.93 -13.37
N ALA A 42 2.89 18.82 -12.84
CA ALA A 42 4.32 18.62 -12.62
C ALA A 42 5.12 18.54 -13.92
N ARG A 43 4.55 17.90 -14.97
CA ARG A 43 5.16 17.82 -16.31
C ARG A 43 5.19 19.18 -17.01
N GLU A 44 4.09 19.93 -16.97
CA GLU A 44 3.99 21.27 -17.55
C GLU A 44 4.97 22.24 -16.89
N ALA A 45 5.11 22.19 -15.56
CA ALA A 45 6.05 23.00 -14.82
C ALA A 45 7.52 22.53 -14.96
N GLY A 46 7.79 21.37 -15.57
CA GLY A 46 9.13 20.82 -15.72
C GLY A 46 9.81 20.46 -14.40
N VAL A 47 9.04 20.24 -13.33
CA VAL A 47 9.59 19.87 -12.02
C VAL A 47 9.78 18.36 -11.89
N LYS A 48 10.80 17.94 -11.12
CA LYS A 48 10.95 16.54 -10.75
C LYS A 48 9.89 16.18 -9.72
N HIS A 49 9.31 15.00 -9.88
CA HIS A 49 8.28 14.50 -8.98
C HIS A 49 8.46 13.01 -8.71
N GLY A 50 8.02 12.56 -7.54
CA GLY A 50 8.07 11.17 -7.14
C GLY A 50 7.14 10.89 -5.96
N VAL A 51 6.84 9.61 -5.78
CA VAL A 51 6.03 9.08 -4.68
C VAL A 51 6.87 8.09 -3.88
N VAL A 52 6.70 8.10 -2.56
CA VAL A 52 7.39 7.17 -1.68
C VAL A 52 7.01 5.73 -2.00
N GLN A 53 8.02 4.92 -2.31
CA GLN A 53 7.90 3.48 -2.58
C GLN A 53 8.88 2.71 -1.66
N ASP A 54 8.76 2.97 -0.36
CA ASP A 54 9.70 2.53 0.68
C ASP A 54 9.89 1.02 0.74
N LYS A 55 8.85 0.23 0.45
CA LYS A 55 8.93 -1.24 0.53
C LYS A 55 9.96 -1.84 -0.43
N LEU A 56 10.20 -1.21 -1.58
CA LEU A 56 11.25 -1.66 -2.51
C LEU A 56 12.65 -1.69 -1.89
N PHE A 57 12.88 -0.88 -0.87
CA PHE A 57 14.18 -0.73 -0.20
C PHE A 57 14.30 -1.54 1.09
N LEU A 58 13.29 -2.33 1.45
CA LEU A 58 13.40 -3.25 2.57
C LEU A 58 14.45 -4.35 2.24
N PRO A 59 15.33 -4.70 3.19
CA PRO A 59 16.42 -5.65 2.94
C PRO A 59 15.97 -6.97 2.33
N GLY A 60 14.82 -7.50 2.79
CA GLY A 60 14.24 -8.73 2.24
C GLY A 60 13.79 -8.57 0.78
N LEU A 61 13.17 -7.44 0.43
CA LEU A 61 12.71 -7.18 -0.93
C LEU A 61 13.86 -6.83 -1.88
N LEU A 62 14.91 -6.15 -1.40
CA LEU A 62 16.15 -5.97 -2.17
C LEU A 62 16.79 -7.32 -2.49
N LYS A 63 16.90 -8.21 -1.50
CA LYS A 63 17.45 -9.56 -1.73
C LYS A 63 16.58 -10.36 -2.69
N LEU A 64 15.25 -10.27 -2.57
CA LEU A 64 14.32 -10.92 -3.49
C LEU A 64 14.49 -10.38 -4.93
N ALA A 65 14.62 -9.07 -5.09
CA ALA A 65 14.85 -8.43 -6.39
C ALA A 65 16.14 -8.94 -7.04
N ASP A 66 17.23 -9.08 -6.26
CA ASP A 66 18.49 -9.65 -6.73
C ASP A 66 18.31 -11.10 -7.19
N LEU A 67 17.64 -11.93 -6.41
CA LEU A 67 17.39 -13.34 -6.74
C LEU A 67 16.53 -13.50 -8.01
N VAL A 68 15.51 -12.64 -8.18
CA VAL A 68 14.69 -12.63 -9.40
C VAL A 68 15.52 -12.22 -10.60
N ARG A 69 16.28 -11.13 -10.50
CA ARG A 69 17.14 -10.62 -11.57
C ARG A 69 18.20 -11.64 -12.00
N ASP A 70 18.80 -12.31 -11.03
CA ASP A 70 19.87 -13.29 -11.26
C ASP A 70 19.33 -14.65 -11.76
N GLY A 71 18.00 -14.78 -11.93
CA GLY A 71 17.37 -15.98 -12.46
C GLY A 71 17.33 -17.17 -11.48
N PHE A 72 17.53 -16.93 -10.18
CA PHE A 72 17.59 -17.99 -9.16
C PHE A 72 16.32 -18.86 -9.12
N PHE A 73 15.15 -18.27 -9.38
CA PHE A 73 13.87 -18.99 -9.37
C PHE A 73 13.52 -19.61 -10.74
N GLY A 74 14.33 -19.36 -11.79
CA GLY A 74 13.96 -19.74 -13.14
C GLY A 74 12.68 -19.02 -13.57
N ARG A 75 11.78 -19.74 -14.25
CA ARG A 75 10.49 -19.21 -14.66
C ARG A 75 9.54 -19.12 -13.44
N ILE A 76 9.14 -17.90 -13.09
CA ILE A 76 8.17 -17.67 -12.03
C ILE A 76 6.76 -17.98 -12.57
N LEU A 77 6.04 -18.86 -11.90
CA LEU A 77 4.69 -19.27 -12.26
C LEU A 77 3.63 -18.56 -11.42
N SER A 78 3.90 -18.43 -10.13
CA SER A 78 3.01 -17.76 -9.19
C SER A 78 3.75 -17.09 -8.05
N VAL A 79 3.11 -16.09 -7.47
CA VAL A 79 3.57 -15.39 -6.25
C VAL A 79 2.43 -15.44 -5.23
N ARG A 80 2.77 -15.74 -4.00
CA ARG A 80 1.83 -15.68 -2.88
C ARG A 80 2.40 -14.82 -1.77
N GLY A 81 1.56 -13.92 -1.23
CA GLY A 81 1.95 -13.08 -0.12
C GLY A 81 0.81 -12.87 0.87
N GLU A 82 1.17 -12.79 2.12
CA GLU A 82 0.28 -12.39 3.20
C GLU A 82 0.94 -11.29 4.00
N PHE A 83 0.16 -10.26 4.29
CA PHE A 83 0.57 -9.18 5.16
C PHE A 83 -0.53 -8.94 6.17
N GLY A 84 -0.21 -9.04 7.45
CA GLY A 84 -1.19 -8.80 8.47
C GLY A 84 -0.57 -8.47 9.81
N TYR A 85 -1.30 -7.73 10.59
CA TYR A 85 -1.03 -7.48 11.99
C TYR A 85 -2.32 -7.11 12.71
N TRP A 86 -2.28 -7.20 14.02
CA TRP A 86 -3.42 -6.87 14.84
C TRP A 86 -3.43 -5.39 15.16
N VAL A 87 -4.46 -4.68 14.67
CA VAL A 87 -4.77 -3.34 15.15
C VAL A 87 -5.89 -3.43 16.16
N PHE A 88 -5.55 -3.13 17.40
CA PHE A 88 -6.48 -3.23 18.53
C PHE A 88 -7.71 -2.34 18.31
N PRO A 89 -8.94 -2.89 18.37
CA PRO A 89 -10.15 -2.13 18.11
C PRO A 89 -10.73 -1.45 19.35
N GLY A 90 -10.24 -1.75 20.57
CA GLY A 90 -10.82 -1.30 21.81
C GLY A 90 -10.36 0.09 22.27
N PRO A 91 -10.96 0.63 23.34
CA PRO A 91 -10.62 1.95 23.87
C PRO A 91 -9.28 1.96 24.62
N GLU A 92 -8.85 0.81 25.17
CA GLU A 92 -7.60 0.68 25.91
C GLU A 92 -6.86 -0.62 25.57
N PRO A 93 -5.55 -0.53 25.22
CA PRO A 93 -4.81 0.69 24.97
C PRO A 93 -5.37 1.47 23.79
N PRO A 94 -5.11 2.78 23.67
CA PRO A 94 -5.62 3.59 22.56
C PRO A 94 -5.39 2.90 21.24
N ALA A 95 -6.32 3.02 20.32
CA ALA A 95 -6.22 2.45 18.99
C ALA A 95 -4.83 2.75 18.38
N GLN A 96 -4.17 1.75 17.83
CA GLN A 96 -2.80 1.88 17.28
C GLN A 96 -2.74 2.77 16.04
N ARG A 97 -3.89 3.04 15.43
CA ARG A 97 -4.04 3.91 14.26
C ARG A 97 -5.12 4.94 14.51
N PRO A 98 -4.97 6.15 13.95
CA PRO A 98 -6.00 7.17 13.98
C PRO A 98 -7.33 6.67 13.38
N SER A 99 -8.43 7.12 13.94
CA SER A 99 -9.79 6.68 13.58
C SER A 99 -10.13 6.90 12.10
N TRP A 100 -9.57 7.92 11.45
CA TRP A 100 -9.79 8.19 10.03
C TRP A 100 -9.39 7.01 9.13
N ASN A 101 -8.43 6.18 9.54
CA ASN A 101 -8.01 5.00 8.76
C ASN A 101 -9.15 3.99 8.53
N TYR A 102 -10.19 4.04 9.34
CA TYR A 102 -11.33 3.11 9.28
C TYR A 102 -12.61 3.78 8.77
N ARG A 103 -12.50 5.02 8.29
CA ARG A 103 -13.61 5.78 7.69
C ARG A 103 -13.33 5.97 6.20
N ARG A 104 -14.24 5.46 5.38
CA ARG A 104 -14.12 5.54 3.91
C ARG A 104 -14.20 6.98 3.41
N GLU A 105 -15.06 7.77 4.03
CA GLU A 105 -15.25 9.19 3.75
C GLU A 105 -13.98 10.04 4.01
N ASP A 106 -13.11 9.57 4.91
CA ASP A 106 -11.83 10.20 5.24
C ASP A 106 -10.66 9.64 4.41
N GLY A 107 -10.94 8.76 3.43
CA GLY A 107 -9.92 8.13 2.59
C GLY A 107 -9.22 6.93 3.26
N GLY A 108 -9.83 6.36 4.30
CA GLY A 108 -9.33 5.17 4.99
C GLY A 108 -9.54 3.87 4.22
N GLY A 109 -9.00 2.79 4.76
CA GLY A 109 -9.13 1.43 4.27
C GLY A 109 -7.79 0.75 3.99
N VAL A 110 -7.73 -0.56 4.23
CA VAL A 110 -6.52 -1.35 4.01
C VAL A 110 -6.13 -1.44 2.53
N ILE A 111 -7.10 -1.32 1.63
CA ILE A 111 -6.83 -1.31 0.19
C ILE A 111 -6.04 -0.06 -0.18
N VAL A 112 -6.51 1.11 0.21
CA VAL A 112 -5.83 2.39 -0.07
C VAL A 112 -4.47 2.46 0.62
N ASP A 113 -4.38 1.99 1.87
CA ASP A 113 -3.15 2.05 2.64
C ASP A 113 -2.09 1.04 2.19
N MET A 114 -2.49 -0.22 1.90
CA MET A 114 -1.55 -1.32 1.69
C MET A 114 -1.40 -1.78 0.25
N PHE A 115 -2.48 -1.81 -0.55
CA PHE A 115 -2.38 -2.35 -1.90
C PHE A 115 -1.61 -1.46 -2.87
N CYS A 116 -1.49 -0.17 -2.59
CA CYS A 116 -0.55 0.69 -3.31
C CYS A 116 0.91 0.20 -3.17
N HIS A 117 1.30 -0.33 -2.00
CA HIS A 117 2.62 -0.93 -1.80
C HIS A 117 2.78 -2.22 -2.61
N TRP A 118 1.78 -3.10 -2.58
CA TRP A 118 1.85 -4.36 -3.32
C TRP A 118 1.87 -4.11 -4.82
N ARG A 119 1.13 -3.11 -5.30
CA ARG A 119 1.13 -2.76 -6.71
C ARG A 119 2.53 -2.45 -7.21
N TYR A 120 3.25 -1.54 -6.59
CA TYR A 120 4.58 -1.19 -7.06
C TYR A 120 5.63 -2.29 -6.78
N VAL A 121 5.44 -3.11 -5.74
CA VAL A 121 6.29 -4.29 -5.51
C VAL A 121 6.12 -5.29 -6.66
N LEU A 122 4.89 -5.62 -7.03
CA LEU A 122 4.61 -6.52 -8.15
C LEU A 122 5.19 -5.98 -9.46
N ASP A 123 4.91 -4.72 -9.80
CA ASP A 123 5.37 -4.10 -11.04
C ASP A 123 6.90 -4.11 -11.17
N ASN A 124 7.63 -3.92 -10.06
CA ASN A 124 9.08 -3.84 -10.09
C ASN A 124 9.79 -5.20 -10.02
N LEU A 125 9.18 -6.20 -9.37
CA LEU A 125 9.84 -7.49 -9.15
C LEU A 125 9.37 -8.58 -10.13
N PHE A 126 8.11 -8.56 -10.53
CA PHE A 126 7.49 -9.69 -11.24
C PHE A 126 6.81 -9.30 -12.55
N GLY A 127 6.62 -8.02 -12.79
CA GLY A 127 6.00 -7.47 -13.99
C GLY A 127 4.68 -6.75 -13.74
N PRO A 128 4.23 -5.96 -14.74
CA PRO A 128 3.03 -5.13 -14.63
C PRO A 128 1.76 -5.94 -14.39
N VAL A 129 0.89 -5.42 -13.52
CA VAL A 129 -0.44 -5.99 -13.26
C VAL A 129 -1.35 -5.74 -14.46
N ARG A 130 -1.95 -6.81 -15.01
CA ARG A 130 -2.95 -6.76 -16.10
C ARG A 130 -4.38 -6.76 -15.58
N THR A 131 -4.67 -7.70 -14.67
CA THR A 131 -6.01 -7.86 -14.11
C THR A 131 -5.94 -7.99 -12.60
N VAL A 132 -7.02 -7.61 -11.93
CA VAL A 132 -7.20 -7.79 -10.51
C VAL A 132 -8.63 -8.19 -10.20
N ASN A 133 -8.77 -9.16 -9.28
CA ASN A 133 -10.02 -9.49 -8.62
C ASN A 133 -9.78 -9.42 -7.11
N ALA A 134 -10.60 -8.65 -6.39
CA ALA A 134 -10.40 -8.42 -4.97
C ALA A 134 -11.71 -8.36 -4.20
N LEU A 135 -11.64 -8.82 -2.95
CA LEU A 135 -12.72 -8.71 -1.97
C LEU A 135 -12.20 -7.94 -0.76
N GLY A 136 -12.82 -6.81 -0.47
CA GLY A 136 -12.63 -6.08 0.79
C GLY A 136 -13.62 -6.55 1.84
N ALA A 137 -13.21 -6.57 3.10
CA ALA A 137 -14.05 -6.95 4.24
C ALA A 137 -13.79 -6.03 5.44
N THR A 138 -14.84 -5.72 6.20
CA THR A 138 -14.76 -5.04 7.49
C THR A 138 -15.06 -6.07 8.57
N HIS A 139 -14.01 -6.68 9.13
CA HIS A 139 -14.15 -7.72 10.14
C HIS A 139 -14.43 -7.16 11.54
N MET A 140 -13.98 -5.92 11.79
CA MET A 140 -14.20 -5.19 13.04
C MET A 140 -15.10 -3.99 12.78
N PRO A 141 -16.44 -4.18 12.78
CA PRO A 141 -17.37 -3.13 12.40
C PRO A 141 -17.48 -1.99 13.42
N THR A 142 -17.13 -2.26 14.68
CA THR A 142 -17.11 -1.23 15.74
C THR A 142 -15.67 -1.03 16.19
N ARG A 143 -15.23 0.23 16.17
CA ARG A 143 -13.95 0.67 16.69
C ARG A 143 -14.11 1.85 17.62
N TYR A 144 -13.03 2.30 18.23
CA TYR A 144 -13.02 3.39 19.19
C TYR A 144 -12.08 4.48 18.70
N ASP A 145 -12.49 5.72 18.83
CA ASP A 145 -11.68 6.88 18.44
C ASP A 145 -10.61 7.22 19.48
N GLU A 146 -9.95 8.36 19.28
CA GLU A 146 -8.86 8.83 20.12
C GLU A 146 -9.34 9.28 21.52
N GLN A 147 -10.65 9.47 21.71
CA GLN A 147 -11.31 9.80 22.96
C GLN A 147 -11.82 8.55 23.68
N GLY A 148 -11.84 7.41 23.01
CA GLY A 148 -12.37 6.15 23.51
C GLY A 148 -13.88 5.99 23.24
N ASP A 149 -14.45 6.83 22.38
CA ASP A 149 -15.85 6.74 21.98
C ASP A 149 -16.03 5.74 20.83
N PRO A 150 -17.06 4.86 20.90
CA PRO A 150 -17.30 3.89 19.85
C PRO A 150 -17.84 4.55 18.57
N TYR A 151 -17.40 4.04 17.41
CA TYR A 151 -17.91 4.44 16.11
C TYR A 151 -17.98 3.24 15.15
N ASP A 152 -18.79 3.36 14.10
CA ASP A 152 -18.90 2.36 13.05
C ASP A 152 -17.78 2.55 12.03
N ALA A 153 -16.99 1.49 11.81
CA ALA A 153 -15.98 1.46 10.76
C ALA A 153 -16.67 1.30 9.39
N THR A 154 -16.43 2.24 8.49
CA THR A 154 -17.02 2.25 7.14
C THR A 154 -16.05 1.79 6.06
N ALA A 155 -14.74 1.76 6.37
CA ALA A 155 -13.70 1.25 5.47
C ALA A 155 -13.32 -0.19 5.81
N GLU A 156 -12.83 -0.91 4.81
CA GLU A 156 -12.35 -2.29 4.97
C GLU A 156 -11.06 -2.35 5.80
N ASP A 157 -10.95 -3.37 6.66
CA ASP A 157 -9.77 -3.69 7.47
C ASP A 157 -9.07 -4.98 7.03
N ALA A 158 -9.61 -5.65 6.02
CA ALA A 158 -9.01 -6.79 5.34
C ALA A 158 -9.31 -6.76 3.85
N ALA A 159 -8.37 -7.24 3.05
CA ALA A 159 -8.55 -7.40 1.60
C ALA A 159 -7.83 -8.65 1.10
N TYR A 160 -8.49 -9.34 0.19
CA TYR A 160 -8.08 -10.60 -0.41
C TYR A 160 -8.06 -10.41 -1.92
N ALA A 161 -6.90 -10.55 -2.56
CA ALA A 161 -6.78 -10.22 -3.97
C ALA A 161 -6.03 -11.28 -4.77
N GLN A 162 -6.44 -11.41 -6.03
CA GLN A 162 -5.75 -12.18 -7.05
C GLN A 162 -5.42 -11.26 -8.21
N PHE A 163 -4.22 -11.41 -8.77
CA PHE A 163 -3.74 -10.63 -9.90
C PHE A 163 -3.22 -11.56 -10.99
N GLU A 164 -3.33 -11.12 -12.23
CA GLU A 164 -2.58 -11.65 -13.35
C GLU A 164 -1.58 -10.59 -13.81
N LEU A 165 -0.32 -10.97 -13.92
CA LEU A 165 0.74 -10.08 -14.39
C LEU A 165 1.05 -10.34 -15.86
N ASP A 166 1.75 -9.40 -16.50
CA ASP A 166 2.34 -9.64 -17.81
C ASP A 166 3.26 -10.86 -17.76
N GLY A 167 3.18 -11.70 -18.79
CA GLY A 167 3.90 -12.99 -18.81
C GLY A 167 3.16 -14.15 -18.17
N GLY A 168 1.93 -13.94 -17.66
CA GLY A 168 1.05 -14.99 -17.15
C GLY A 168 1.37 -15.44 -15.73
N VAL A 169 2.11 -14.66 -14.97
CA VAL A 169 2.33 -14.91 -13.53
C VAL A 169 1.04 -14.63 -12.76
N VAL A 170 0.60 -15.61 -11.96
CA VAL A 170 -0.59 -15.46 -11.10
C VAL A 170 -0.15 -15.10 -9.69
N VAL A 171 -0.80 -14.09 -9.11
CA VAL A 171 -0.47 -13.60 -7.77
C VAL A 171 -1.68 -13.69 -6.85
N GLN A 172 -1.45 -14.10 -5.61
CA GLN A 172 -2.42 -14.05 -4.52
C GLN A 172 -1.84 -13.25 -3.37
N LEU A 173 -2.48 -12.14 -3.03
CA LEU A 173 -2.07 -11.28 -1.92
C LEU A 173 -3.24 -11.00 -0.99
N ASN A 174 -2.99 -11.17 0.30
CA ASN A 174 -3.92 -10.83 1.35
C ASN A 174 -3.29 -9.77 2.25
N SER A 175 -4.09 -8.80 2.67
CA SER A 175 -3.69 -7.82 3.69
C SER A 175 -4.78 -7.66 4.72
N SER A 176 -4.43 -7.65 6.01
CA SER A 176 -5.41 -7.53 7.07
C SER A 176 -4.82 -6.84 8.31
N TRP A 177 -5.61 -5.97 8.91
CA TRP A 177 -5.34 -5.38 10.22
C TRP A 177 -5.96 -6.19 11.38
N CYS A 178 -6.59 -7.31 11.05
CA CYS A 178 -7.26 -8.19 12.00
C CYS A 178 -6.54 -9.53 12.20
N THR A 179 -5.30 -9.66 11.69
CA THR A 179 -4.53 -10.89 11.80
C THR A 179 -3.73 -10.91 13.09
N ARG A 180 -4.06 -11.85 13.97
CA ARG A 180 -3.28 -12.14 15.17
C ARG A 180 -2.17 -13.11 14.80
N VAL A 181 -0.97 -12.58 14.56
CA VAL A 181 0.22 -13.40 14.31
C VAL A 181 1.29 -13.05 15.32
N ASP A 182 2.08 -14.05 15.71
CA ASP A 182 3.31 -13.80 16.43
C ASP A 182 4.32 -13.11 15.50
N ARG A 183 5.15 -12.23 16.03
CA ARG A 183 6.17 -11.51 15.22
C ARG A 183 7.10 -12.46 14.48
N ASP A 184 7.40 -13.61 15.06
CA ASP A 184 8.27 -14.61 14.42
C ASP A 184 7.58 -15.31 13.26
N GLU A 185 6.27 -15.51 13.33
CA GLU A 185 5.46 -16.03 12.22
C GLU A 185 5.27 -15.01 11.09
N LEU A 186 5.16 -13.74 11.42
CA LEU A 186 5.12 -12.66 10.41
C LEU A 186 6.39 -12.63 9.55
N ILE A 187 7.54 -12.88 10.15
CA ILE A 187 8.81 -13.00 9.44
C ILE A 187 8.86 -14.26 8.58
N ALA A 188 8.27 -15.36 9.04
CA ALA A 188 8.18 -16.61 8.28
C ALA A 188 7.24 -16.47 7.06
N VAL A 189 6.13 -15.75 7.20
CA VAL A 189 5.21 -15.45 6.09
C VAL A 189 5.88 -14.56 5.04
N GLN A 190 6.70 -13.58 5.44
CA GLN A 190 7.49 -12.80 4.49
C GLN A 190 8.56 -13.62 3.75
N ARG A 191 9.02 -14.72 4.31
CA ARG A 191 9.97 -15.65 3.65
C ARG A 191 9.30 -16.60 2.66
N ALA A 192 7.99 -16.77 2.73
CA ALA A 192 7.21 -17.63 1.83
C ALA A 192 6.78 -16.96 0.53
N LEU A 193 7.36 -15.81 0.19
CA LEU A 193 6.94 -14.97 -0.94
C LEU A 193 7.25 -15.54 -2.34
N CYS A 194 7.95 -16.65 -2.46
CA CYS A 194 8.18 -17.30 -3.76
C CYS A 194 8.21 -18.81 -3.58
N VAL A 195 7.28 -19.49 -4.22
CA VAL A 195 7.36 -20.92 -4.47
C VAL A 195 7.57 -21.08 -5.97
N ALA A 196 8.71 -21.63 -6.34
CA ALA A 196 9.04 -22.04 -7.70
C ALA A 196 8.15 -23.21 -8.15
#